data_6968e38a4c355a347cb301d8a9a0e33b
#
_entry.id   6968e38a4c355a347cb301d8a9a0e33b
#
_cell.length_a   1.000
_cell.length_b   1.000
_cell.length_c   1.000
_cell.angle_alpha   90.00
_cell.angle_beta   90.00
_cell.angle_gamma   90.00
#
_symmetry.space_group_name_H-M   'P 1'
#
loop_
_entity.id
_entity.type
_entity.pdbx_description
1 polymer ?
#
loop_
_entity_poly.entity_id
_entity_poly.type
_entity_poly.pdbx_seq_one_letter_code
_entity_poly.pdbx_strand_id
1 'polypeptide(L)'
;MALAYNVPFNYFIGLPWIALVSFVVLTILCYIYYLSRFKNKTELSIVFFCVLANLLFIANYFINWGISGPTDILMAGTLLLMISTAPPKQYKIWIPINIAVILSLHGIEYRYPLLVPNTYVTVADRFLDVSSAYLVVVVLMYYTVTYIRKNYELERKSSEDRAQSIEIKNQYILVQNLELERLNAEKNKLMSIIAHDLRSPLGNIQNYLELLDEYSLDAEERKIIEKDLLKLTQDTTSMLSKVLSWSKAQMDGVTVKLNSVNLFEALANTLELEKAIAGKKGIALSYGVEQTIKIMADVDMLQLIVRNLINNAIKFTPAGGEIEISASSIHNNCLLMVKDTGTGIPYEQQRDLFSLKATSTFGTENEKGIGLGLKLCKEFTELQAGEIWMESIPGKGTAFYVSLPLALPVT
;
A
#
# COMPACT_ATOMS: atom_id res chain seq x y z
N MET A 1 -13.61 -40.71 -30.31
CA MET A 1 -14.02 -42.13 -30.05
C MET A 1 -14.75 -42.74 -31.24
N ALA A 2 -15.84 -42.15 -31.77
CA ALA A 2 -16.57 -42.73 -32.88
C ALA A 2 -15.71 -43.05 -34.12
N LEU A 3 -14.86 -42.15 -34.59
CA LEU A 3 -13.93 -42.39 -35.70
C LEU A 3 -12.88 -43.45 -35.39
N ALA A 4 -12.40 -43.54 -34.14
CA ALA A 4 -11.46 -44.58 -33.74
C ALA A 4 -12.10 -45.99 -33.77
N TYR A 5 -13.40 -46.07 -33.50
CA TYR A 5 -14.17 -47.31 -33.66
C TYR A 5 -14.45 -47.61 -35.13
N ASN A 6 -14.76 -46.61 -35.94
CA ASN A 6 -15.09 -46.80 -37.36
C ASN A 6 -13.91 -47.36 -38.18
N VAL A 7 -12.67 -47.08 -37.85
CA VAL A 7 -11.52 -47.62 -38.59
C VAL A 7 -11.46 -49.14 -38.58
N PRO A 8 -11.37 -49.86 -37.42
CA PRO A 8 -11.36 -51.30 -37.39
C PRO A 8 -12.67 -51.86 -37.85
N PHE A 9 -13.82 -51.27 -37.53
CA PHE A 9 -15.13 -51.75 -37.89
C PHE A 9 -15.31 -51.84 -39.42
N ASN A 10 -15.00 -50.76 -40.16
CA ASN A 10 -15.10 -50.76 -41.63
C ASN A 10 -14.09 -51.69 -42.30
N TYR A 11 -12.91 -51.91 -41.71
CA TYR A 11 -11.94 -52.86 -42.22
C TYR A 11 -12.46 -54.30 -42.11
N PHE A 12 -13.05 -54.66 -40.95
CA PHE A 12 -13.60 -56.01 -40.73
C PHE A 12 -14.83 -56.32 -41.57
N ILE A 13 -15.63 -55.29 -41.92
CA ILE A 13 -16.83 -55.49 -42.81
C ILE A 13 -16.46 -55.53 -44.30
N GLY A 14 -15.17 -55.43 -44.63
CA GLY A 14 -14.74 -55.54 -46.06
C GLY A 14 -14.82 -54.19 -46.80
N LEU A 15 -14.80 -53.08 -46.10
CA LEU A 15 -14.81 -51.72 -46.66
C LEU A 15 -13.46 -51.01 -46.42
N PRO A 16 -12.34 -51.51 -46.97
CA PRO A 16 -10.99 -51.03 -46.62
C PRO A 16 -10.74 -49.54 -46.99
N TRP A 17 -11.39 -49.05 -48.03
CA TRP A 17 -11.28 -47.62 -48.43
C TRP A 17 -11.92 -46.68 -47.44
N ILE A 18 -13.06 -47.04 -46.84
CA ILE A 18 -13.73 -46.27 -45.82
C ILE A 18 -12.92 -46.29 -44.52
N ALA A 19 -12.34 -47.44 -44.21
CA ALA A 19 -11.40 -47.56 -43.07
C ALA A 19 -10.17 -46.64 -43.24
N LEU A 20 -9.59 -46.61 -44.45
CA LEU A 20 -8.45 -45.74 -44.77
C LEU A 20 -8.80 -44.25 -44.63
N VAL A 21 -9.92 -43.81 -45.20
CA VAL A 21 -10.39 -42.41 -45.09
C VAL A 21 -10.65 -42.06 -43.64
N SER A 22 -11.30 -42.89 -42.86
CA SER A 22 -11.56 -42.70 -41.44
C SER A 22 -10.24 -42.56 -40.63
N PHE A 23 -9.24 -43.38 -40.96
CA PHE A 23 -7.91 -43.31 -40.34
C PHE A 23 -7.18 -41.98 -40.66
N VAL A 24 -7.19 -41.53 -41.90
CA VAL A 24 -6.60 -40.24 -42.31
C VAL A 24 -7.28 -39.09 -41.56
N VAL A 25 -8.62 -39.07 -41.52
CA VAL A 25 -9.38 -38.03 -40.80
C VAL A 25 -9.04 -38.03 -39.30
N LEU A 26 -9.00 -39.22 -38.69
CA LEU A 26 -8.60 -39.34 -37.27
C LEU A 26 -7.20 -38.78 -37.02
N THR A 27 -6.24 -39.09 -37.89
CA THR A 27 -4.86 -38.58 -37.78
C THR A 27 -4.82 -37.07 -37.88
N ILE A 28 -5.56 -36.46 -38.80
CA ILE A 28 -5.66 -35.01 -38.95
C ILE A 28 -6.29 -34.39 -37.69
N LEU A 29 -7.35 -34.96 -37.14
CA LEU A 29 -7.97 -34.47 -35.90
C LEU A 29 -7.05 -34.58 -34.71
N CYS A 30 -6.26 -35.65 -34.58
CA CYS A 30 -5.23 -35.76 -33.54
C CYS A 30 -4.16 -34.70 -33.71
N TYR A 31 -3.75 -34.37 -34.92
CA TYR A 31 -2.79 -33.28 -35.17
C TYR A 31 -3.36 -31.90 -34.85
N ILE A 32 -4.62 -31.62 -35.20
CA ILE A 32 -5.34 -30.41 -34.84
C ILE A 32 -5.43 -30.29 -33.31
N TYR A 33 -5.76 -31.37 -32.61
CA TYR A 33 -5.76 -31.39 -31.14
C TYR A 33 -4.36 -31.09 -30.55
N TYR A 34 -3.32 -31.71 -31.11
CA TYR A 34 -1.93 -31.44 -30.69
C TYR A 34 -1.55 -29.97 -30.88
N LEU A 35 -1.88 -29.34 -32.01
CA LEU A 35 -1.64 -27.92 -32.27
C LEU A 35 -2.35 -27.04 -31.26
N SER A 36 -3.60 -27.36 -30.94
CA SER A 36 -4.40 -26.61 -29.98
C SER A 36 -3.83 -26.74 -28.54
N ARG A 37 -3.60 -27.98 -28.09
CA ARG A 37 -3.28 -28.27 -26.69
C ARG A 37 -1.83 -28.03 -26.30
N PHE A 38 -0.88 -28.38 -27.18
CA PHE A 38 0.55 -28.37 -26.87
C PHE A 38 1.31 -27.22 -27.51
N LYS A 39 0.81 -26.69 -28.63
CA LYS A 39 1.45 -25.56 -29.34
C LYS A 39 0.73 -24.22 -29.10
N ASN A 40 -0.35 -24.23 -28.34
CA ASN A 40 -1.14 -23.02 -28.01
C ASN A 40 -1.69 -22.28 -29.25
N LYS A 41 -1.82 -22.99 -30.39
CA LYS A 41 -2.33 -22.43 -31.66
C LYS A 41 -3.83 -22.71 -31.83
N THR A 42 -4.63 -22.30 -30.82
CA THR A 42 -6.07 -22.58 -30.77
C THR A 42 -6.84 -22.01 -31.95
N GLU A 43 -6.59 -20.75 -32.32
CA GLU A 43 -7.27 -20.10 -33.45
C GLU A 43 -7.03 -20.82 -34.78
N LEU A 44 -5.77 -21.18 -35.04
CA LEU A 44 -5.40 -21.91 -36.25
C LEU A 44 -6.02 -23.33 -36.27
N SER A 45 -6.06 -24.00 -35.15
CA SER A 45 -6.66 -25.31 -34.99
C SER A 45 -8.16 -25.29 -35.29
N ILE A 46 -8.88 -24.26 -34.87
CA ILE A 46 -10.31 -24.07 -35.16
C ILE A 46 -10.53 -23.87 -36.66
N VAL A 47 -9.67 -23.05 -37.31
CA VAL A 47 -9.77 -22.89 -38.79
C VAL A 47 -9.59 -24.20 -39.51
N PHE A 48 -8.55 -24.99 -39.18
CA PHE A 48 -8.35 -26.32 -39.79
C PHE A 48 -9.51 -27.27 -39.52
N PHE A 49 -10.05 -27.28 -38.31
CA PHE A 49 -11.22 -28.07 -37.95
C PHE A 49 -12.44 -27.69 -38.79
N CYS A 50 -12.73 -26.38 -38.92
CA CYS A 50 -13.88 -25.91 -39.69
C CYS A 50 -13.77 -26.23 -41.19
N VAL A 51 -12.58 -26.07 -41.78
CA VAL A 51 -12.34 -26.45 -43.18
C VAL A 51 -12.54 -27.96 -43.37
N LEU A 52 -11.91 -28.79 -42.54
CA LEU A 52 -12.02 -30.22 -42.60
C LEU A 52 -13.46 -30.68 -42.42
N ALA A 53 -14.18 -30.14 -41.45
CA ALA A 53 -15.58 -30.48 -41.19
C ALA A 53 -16.48 -30.15 -42.40
N ASN A 54 -16.34 -28.97 -43.00
CA ASN A 54 -17.11 -28.60 -44.19
C ASN A 54 -16.81 -29.53 -45.39
N LEU A 55 -15.54 -29.86 -45.64
CA LEU A 55 -15.18 -30.80 -46.70
C LEU A 55 -15.78 -32.18 -46.50
N LEU A 56 -15.73 -32.69 -45.26
CA LEU A 56 -16.33 -33.98 -44.91
C LEU A 56 -17.85 -33.97 -45.06
N PHE A 57 -18.52 -32.90 -44.67
CA PHE A 57 -19.97 -32.80 -44.83
C PHE A 57 -20.39 -32.67 -46.29
N ILE A 58 -19.66 -31.92 -47.11
CA ILE A 58 -19.89 -31.88 -48.55
C ILE A 58 -19.80 -33.30 -49.16
N ALA A 59 -18.72 -34.03 -48.82
CA ALA A 59 -18.57 -35.40 -49.29
C ALA A 59 -19.70 -36.33 -48.77
N ASN A 60 -20.02 -36.22 -47.47
CA ASN A 60 -21.08 -37.02 -46.85
C ASN A 60 -22.46 -36.75 -47.44
N TYR A 61 -22.74 -35.49 -47.84
CA TYR A 61 -23.99 -35.09 -48.46
C TYR A 61 -24.28 -35.88 -49.77
N PHE A 62 -23.28 -36.00 -50.64
CA PHE A 62 -23.41 -36.73 -51.89
C PHE A 62 -23.43 -38.27 -51.73
N ILE A 63 -22.84 -38.79 -50.62
CA ILE A 63 -22.79 -40.19 -50.32
C ILE A 63 -24.06 -40.68 -49.60
N ASN A 64 -24.62 -39.86 -48.71
CA ASN A 64 -25.69 -40.26 -47.78
C ASN A 64 -27.03 -39.58 -48.11
N TRP A 65 -27.44 -39.63 -49.35
CA TRP A 65 -28.78 -39.24 -49.85
C TRP A 65 -29.19 -37.79 -49.54
N GLY A 66 -28.24 -36.88 -49.54
CA GLY A 66 -28.48 -35.44 -49.55
C GLY A 66 -29.35 -34.93 -48.40
N ILE A 67 -30.35 -34.13 -48.70
CA ILE A 67 -31.32 -33.55 -47.76
C ILE A 67 -32.15 -34.62 -47.01
N SER A 68 -32.32 -35.79 -47.61
CA SER A 68 -33.02 -36.89 -46.96
C SER A 68 -32.17 -37.72 -46.02
N GLY A 69 -30.86 -37.47 -45.98
CA GLY A 69 -29.89 -38.14 -45.12
C GLY A 69 -29.62 -37.36 -43.83
N PRO A 70 -28.61 -37.79 -43.02
CA PRO A 70 -28.30 -37.26 -41.71
C PRO A 70 -27.41 -36.00 -41.75
N THR A 71 -26.91 -35.58 -42.92
CA THR A 71 -25.84 -34.58 -43.06
C THR A 71 -26.21 -33.23 -42.49
N ASP A 72 -27.43 -32.72 -42.73
CA ASP A 72 -27.90 -31.43 -42.23
C ASP A 72 -27.95 -31.37 -40.70
N ILE A 73 -28.39 -32.47 -40.08
CA ILE A 73 -28.42 -32.59 -38.59
C ILE A 73 -27.01 -32.55 -38.03
N LEU A 74 -26.05 -33.26 -38.64
CA LEU A 74 -24.65 -33.29 -38.21
C LEU A 74 -23.96 -31.95 -38.41
N MET A 75 -24.26 -31.26 -39.54
CA MET A 75 -23.76 -29.89 -39.78
C MET A 75 -24.27 -28.91 -38.74
N ALA A 76 -25.56 -28.94 -38.38
CA ALA A 76 -26.13 -28.11 -37.34
C ALA A 76 -25.48 -28.34 -35.97
N GLY A 77 -25.23 -29.59 -35.57
CA GLY A 77 -24.53 -29.95 -34.35
C GLY A 77 -23.08 -29.45 -34.32
N THR A 78 -22.38 -29.54 -35.44
CA THR A 78 -20.99 -29.07 -35.55
C THR A 78 -20.92 -27.56 -35.56
N LEU A 79 -21.88 -26.88 -36.17
CA LEU A 79 -21.99 -25.41 -36.11
C LEU A 79 -22.17 -24.93 -34.68
N LEU A 80 -23.00 -25.58 -33.87
CA LEU A 80 -23.18 -25.28 -32.47
C LEU A 80 -21.87 -25.42 -31.69
N LEU A 81 -21.14 -26.52 -31.91
CA LEU A 81 -19.83 -26.74 -31.31
C LEU A 81 -18.84 -25.62 -31.66
N MET A 82 -18.81 -25.21 -32.91
CA MET A 82 -17.96 -24.17 -33.42
C MET A 82 -18.29 -22.82 -32.76
N ILE A 83 -19.56 -22.44 -32.67
CA ILE A 83 -19.99 -21.19 -32.01
C ILE A 83 -19.58 -21.19 -30.54
N SER A 84 -19.61 -22.34 -29.88
CA SER A 84 -19.27 -22.42 -28.43
C SER A 84 -17.76 -22.35 -28.14
N THR A 85 -16.91 -22.70 -29.10
CA THR A 85 -15.46 -22.83 -28.89
C THR A 85 -14.64 -21.80 -29.64
N ALA A 86 -15.16 -21.27 -30.75
CA ALA A 86 -14.45 -20.30 -31.58
C ALA A 86 -14.54 -18.86 -31.00
N PRO A 87 -13.48 -18.05 -31.16
CA PRO A 87 -13.54 -16.65 -30.79
C PRO A 87 -14.52 -15.86 -31.69
N PRO A 88 -15.08 -14.74 -31.20
CA PRO A 88 -16.11 -13.96 -31.91
C PRO A 88 -15.76 -13.56 -33.34
N LYS A 89 -14.48 -13.37 -33.63
CA LYS A 89 -14.01 -13.05 -34.99
C LYS A 89 -14.19 -14.19 -35.96
N GLN A 90 -14.03 -15.42 -35.51
CA GLN A 90 -14.08 -16.63 -36.36
C GLN A 90 -15.51 -17.10 -36.61
N TYR A 91 -16.40 -17.16 -35.62
CA TYR A 91 -17.77 -17.62 -35.87
C TYR A 91 -18.55 -16.66 -36.78
N LYS A 92 -18.22 -15.35 -36.79
CA LYS A 92 -18.77 -14.39 -37.74
C LYS A 92 -18.45 -14.72 -39.20
N ILE A 93 -17.38 -15.45 -39.45
CA ILE A 93 -16.97 -15.91 -40.79
C ILE A 93 -17.60 -17.31 -41.08
N TRP A 94 -17.49 -18.24 -40.15
CA TRP A 94 -17.87 -19.61 -40.36
C TRP A 94 -19.38 -19.84 -40.39
N ILE A 95 -20.20 -19.06 -39.67
CA ILE A 95 -21.65 -19.18 -39.71
C ILE A 95 -22.18 -18.91 -41.15
N PRO A 96 -21.86 -17.77 -41.78
CA PRO A 96 -22.26 -17.50 -43.16
C PRO A 96 -21.74 -18.57 -44.15
N ILE A 97 -20.50 -19.02 -44.00
CA ILE A 97 -19.92 -20.04 -44.85
C ILE A 97 -20.72 -21.35 -44.74
N ASN A 98 -21.02 -21.84 -43.53
CA ASN A 98 -21.81 -23.05 -43.34
C ASN A 98 -23.21 -22.93 -43.95
N ILE A 99 -23.88 -21.79 -43.75
CA ILE A 99 -25.20 -21.54 -44.35
C ILE A 99 -25.10 -21.55 -45.88
N ALA A 100 -24.09 -20.90 -46.45
CA ALA A 100 -23.87 -20.85 -47.90
C ALA A 100 -23.59 -22.26 -48.46
N VAL A 101 -22.78 -23.08 -47.74
CA VAL A 101 -22.51 -24.48 -48.14
C VAL A 101 -23.80 -25.30 -48.17
N ILE A 102 -24.61 -25.29 -47.11
CA ILE A 102 -25.87 -26.03 -47.03
C ILE A 102 -26.83 -25.61 -48.18
N LEU A 103 -27.05 -24.28 -48.31
CA LEU A 103 -27.96 -23.80 -49.37
C LEU A 103 -27.46 -24.12 -50.77
N SER A 104 -26.14 -24.11 -51.00
CA SER A 104 -25.55 -24.49 -52.26
C SER A 104 -25.75 -26.01 -52.57
N LEU A 105 -25.57 -26.87 -51.54
CA LEU A 105 -25.77 -28.29 -51.66
C LEU A 105 -27.24 -28.62 -51.98
N HIS A 106 -28.20 -28.02 -51.28
CA HIS A 106 -29.63 -28.17 -51.56
C HIS A 106 -29.98 -27.66 -52.96
N GLY A 107 -29.40 -26.54 -53.41
CA GLY A 107 -29.60 -26.01 -54.77
C GLY A 107 -29.04 -26.93 -55.84
N ILE A 108 -27.89 -27.57 -55.62
CA ILE A 108 -27.29 -28.55 -56.53
C ILE A 108 -28.18 -29.77 -56.60
N GLU A 109 -28.63 -30.33 -55.49
CA GLU A 109 -29.54 -31.49 -55.47
C GLU A 109 -30.85 -31.18 -56.20
N TYR A 110 -31.47 -30.02 -55.95
CA TYR A 110 -32.69 -29.62 -56.65
C TYR A 110 -32.48 -29.49 -58.14
N ARG A 111 -31.37 -29.02 -58.64
CA ARG A 111 -31.09 -28.83 -60.05
C ARG A 111 -30.60 -30.12 -60.71
N TYR A 112 -29.86 -30.97 -60.03
CA TYR A 112 -29.20 -32.15 -60.50
C TYR A 112 -29.41 -33.35 -59.55
N PRO A 113 -30.65 -33.84 -59.39
CA PRO A 113 -30.99 -34.92 -58.44
C PRO A 113 -30.21 -36.18 -58.64
N LEU A 114 -29.76 -36.45 -59.86
CA LEU A 114 -28.97 -37.64 -60.19
C LEU A 114 -27.58 -37.70 -59.60
N LEU A 115 -27.06 -36.53 -59.15
CA LEU A 115 -25.76 -36.40 -58.43
C LEU A 115 -25.83 -36.89 -56.97
N VAL A 116 -27.04 -37.02 -56.42
CA VAL A 116 -27.28 -37.45 -55.06
C VAL A 116 -28.13 -38.73 -55.07
N PRO A 117 -27.52 -39.89 -55.32
CA PRO A 117 -28.25 -41.14 -55.43
C PRO A 117 -28.79 -41.60 -54.08
N ASN A 118 -29.92 -42.33 -54.11
CA ASN A 118 -30.39 -43.02 -52.91
C ASN A 118 -29.47 -44.22 -52.64
N THR A 119 -28.75 -44.14 -51.52
CA THR A 119 -27.78 -45.14 -51.08
C THR A 119 -28.37 -46.13 -50.10
N TYR A 120 -29.58 -45.91 -49.58
CA TYR A 120 -30.21 -46.83 -48.64
C TYR A 120 -30.92 -47.95 -49.38
N VAL A 121 -30.60 -49.18 -48.95
CA VAL A 121 -31.22 -50.39 -49.49
C VAL A 121 -32.62 -50.55 -48.91
N THR A 122 -32.81 -50.26 -47.66
CA THR A 122 -34.11 -50.38 -46.95
C THR A 122 -34.49 -49.09 -46.23
N VAL A 123 -35.78 -48.93 -45.92
CA VAL A 123 -36.30 -47.83 -45.10
C VAL A 123 -35.73 -47.91 -43.67
N ALA A 124 -35.46 -49.14 -43.21
CA ALA A 124 -34.88 -49.38 -41.91
C ALA A 124 -33.42 -48.79 -41.78
N ASP A 125 -32.62 -48.98 -42.87
CA ASP A 125 -31.23 -48.43 -42.87
C ASP A 125 -31.22 -46.94 -42.77
N ARG A 126 -32.10 -46.24 -43.49
CA ARG A 126 -32.26 -44.76 -43.38
C ARG A 126 -32.70 -44.37 -42.00
N PHE A 127 -33.72 -45.08 -41.44
CA PHE A 127 -34.22 -44.79 -40.11
C PHE A 127 -33.08 -44.86 -39.04
N LEU A 128 -32.28 -45.92 -39.10
CA LEU A 128 -31.15 -46.11 -38.18
C LEU A 128 -30.08 -45.05 -38.34
N ASP A 129 -29.72 -44.69 -39.59
CA ASP A 129 -28.69 -43.70 -39.84
C ASP A 129 -29.10 -42.29 -39.37
N VAL A 130 -30.30 -41.82 -39.73
CA VAL A 130 -30.82 -40.52 -39.30
C VAL A 130 -31.03 -40.48 -37.78
N SER A 131 -31.54 -41.55 -37.17
CA SER A 131 -31.76 -41.63 -35.73
C SER A 131 -30.43 -41.64 -34.96
N SER A 132 -29.42 -42.34 -35.46
CA SER A 132 -28.07 -42.35 -34.86
C SER A 132 -27.40 -40.97 -34.92
N ALA A 133 -27.51 -40.28 -36.05
CA ALA A 133 -27.03 -38.91 -36.21
C ALA A 133 -27.72 -37.94 -35.24
N TYR A 134 -29.03 -38.07 -35.11
CA TYR A 134 -29.79 -37.28 -34.12
C TYR A 134 -29.28 -37.48 -32.68
N LEU A 135 -29.09 -38.74 -32.27
CA LEU A 135 -28.53 -39.04 -30.94
C LEU A 135 -27.13 -38.47 -30.74
N VAL A 136 -26.26 -38.56 -31.75
CA VAL A 136 -24.93 -37.97 -31.71
C VAL A 136 -25.01 -36.44 -31.48
N VAL A 137 -25.90 -35.76 -32.20
CA VAL A 137 -26.07 -34.31 -32.08
C VAL A 137 -26.64 -33.93 -30.73
N VAL A 138 -27.62 -34.68 -30.20
CA VAL A 138 -28.16 -34.44 -28.83
C VAL A 138 -27.06 -34.58 -27.77
N VAL A 139 -26.24 -35.63 -27.84
CA VAL A 139 -25.11 -35.82 -26.94
C VAL A 139 -24.10 -34.66 -27.06
N LEU A 140 -23.79 -34.25 -28.28
CA LEU A 140 -22.89 -33.15 -28.57
C LEU A 140 -23.43 -31.80 -28.00
N MET A 141 -24.73 -31.54 -28.18
CA MET A 141 -25.42 -30.40 -27.60
C MET A 141 -25.34 -30.39 -26.07
N TYR A 142 -25.62 -31.53 -25.44
CA TYR A 142 -25.53 -31.66 -23.99
C TYR A 142 -24.15 -31.30 -23.47
N TYR A 143 -23.10 -31.88 -24.04
CA TYR A 143 -21.72 -31.53 -23.60
C TYR A 143 -21.35 -30.10 -23.89
N THR A 144 -21.76 -29.55 -25.02
CA THR A 144 -21.51 -28.14 -25.38
C THR A 144 -22.17 -27.18 -24.41
N VAL A 145 -23.46 -27.38 -24.11
CA VAL A 145 -24.20 -26.53 -23.15
C VAL A 145 -23.60 -26.64 -21.75
N THR A 146 -23.26 -27.87 -21.33
CA THR A 146 -22.63 -28.10 -20.02
C THR A 146 -21.27 -27.40 -19.94
N TYR A 147 -20.46 -27.45 -20.99
CA TYR A 147 -19.18 -26.75 -21.07
C TYR A 147 -19.34 -25.22 -20.98
N ILE A 148 -20.28 -24.66 -21.75
CA ILE A 148 -20.59 -23.22 -21.72
C ILE A 148 -21.02 -22.80 -20.32
N ARG A 149 -21.95 -23.53 -19.70
CA ARG A 149 -22.45 -23.25 -18.35
C ARG A 149 -21.31 -23.25 -17.32
N LYS A 150 -20.48 -24.29 -17.36
CA LYS A 150 -19.34 -24.41 -16.44
C LYS A 150 -18.34 -23.25 -16.59
N ASN A 151 -17.99 -22.88 -17.82
CA ASN A 151 -17.09 -21.75 -18.05
C ASN A 151 -17.70 -20.42 -17.59
N TYR A 152 -18.99 -20.21 -17.85
CA TYR A 152 -19.70 -19.03 -17.38
C TYR A 152 -19.69 -18.91 -15.84
N GLU A 153 -19.95 -20.02 -15.14
CA GLU A 153 -19.90 -20.05 -13.67
C GLU A 153 -18.49 -19.73 -13.12
N LEU A 154 -17.46 -20.29 -13.75
CA LEU A 154 -16.06 -20.02 -13.37
C LEU A 154 -15.68 -18.55 -13.61
N GLU A 155 -16.07 -17.99 -14.74
CA GLU A 155 -15.79 -16.59 -15.08
C GLU A 155 -16.54 -15.62 -14.17
N ARG A 156 -17.81 -15.92 -13.86
CA ARG A 156 -18.62 -15.18 -12.91
C ARG A 156 -17.97 -15.18 -11.52
N LYS A 157 -17.60 -16.34 -10.99
CA LYS A 157 -16.94 -16.44 -9.68
C LYS A 157 -15.62 -15.67 -9.66
N SER A 158 -14.79 -15.79 -10.68
CA SER A 158 -13.55 -15.02 -10.79
C SER A 158 -13.79 -13.51 -10.83
N SER A 159 -14.87 -13.05 -11.47
CA SER A 159 -15.26 -11.63 -11.51
C SER A 159 -15.73 -11.14 -10.13
N GLU A 160 -16.53 -11.93 -9.42
CA GLU A 160 -16.97 -11.65 -8.05
C GLU A 160 -15.78 -11.54 -7.08
N ASP A 161 -14.85 -12.51 -7.15
CA ASP A 161 -13.63 -12.51 -6.32
C ASP A 161 -12.73 -11.27 -6.60
N ARG A 162 -12.60 -10.88 -7.86
CA ARG A 162 -11.87 -9.65 -8.25
C ARG A 162 -12.56 -8.39 -7.72
N ALA A 163 -13.89 -8.31 -7.85
CA ALA A 163 -14.65 -7.16 -7.36
C ALA A 163 -14.49 -7.00 -5.83
N GLN A 164 -14.56 -8.09 -5.07
CA GLN A 164 -14.34 -8.09 -3.64
C GLN A 164 -12.91 -7.66 -3.27
N SER A 165 -11.91 -8.16 -3.99
CA SER A 165 -10.51 -7.76 -3.77
C SER A 165 -10.26 -6.27 -4.04
N ILE A 166 -10.90 -5.71 -5.06
CA ILE A 166 -10.83 -4.28 -5.40
C ILE A 166 -11.48 -3.45 -4.27
N GLU A 167 -12.63 -3.87 -3.78
CA GLU A 167 -13.33 -3.18 -2.69
C GLU A 167 -12.48 -3.11 -1.42
N ILE A 168 -11.88 -4.23 -1.01
CA ILE A 168 -10.97 -4.27 0.16
C ILE A 168 -9.77 -3.31 -0.04
N LYS A 169 -9.18 -3.32 -1.24
CA LYS A 169 -8.06 -2.41 -1.54
C LYS A 169 -8.48 -0.95 -1.51
N ASN A 170 -9.65 -0.61 -2.02
CA ASN A 170 -10.17 0.76 -2.00
C ASN A 170 -10.40 1.25 -0.57
N GLN A 171 -10.96 0.41 0.30
CA GLN A 171 -11.12 0.74 1.72
C GLN A 171 -9.78 0.97 2.40
N TYR A 172 -8.77 0.12 2.14
CA TYR A 172 -7.43 0.30 2.67
C TYR A 172 -6.78 1.61 2.19
N ILE A 173 -6.89 1.93 0.91
CA ILE A 173 -6.38 3.20 0.33
C ILE A 173 -7.09 4.40 0.96
N LEU A 174 -8.40 4.32 1.20
CA LEU A 174 -9.15 5.40 1.85
C LEU A 174 -8.62 5.68 3.27
N VAL A 175 -8.38 4.63 4.06
CA VAL A 175 -7.81 4.78 5.41
C VAL A 175 -6.42 5.41 5.35
N GLN A 176 -5.56 4.97 4.43
CA GLN A 176 -4.23 5.55 4.25
C GLN A 176 -4.29 7.03 3.83
N ASN A 177 -5.20 7.39 2.92
CA ASN A 177 -5.36 8.78 2.49
C ASN A 177 -5.82 9.68 3.64
N LEU A 178 -6.76 9.24 4.46
CA LEU A 178 -7.20 10.00 5.64
C LEU A 178 -6.06 10.22 6.64
N GLU A 179 -5.21 9.20 6.85
CA GLU A 179 -4.04 9.36 7.72
C GLU A 179 -2.98 10.29 7.12
N LEU A 180 -2.72 10.20 5.82
CA LEU A 180 -1.84 11.13 5.11
C LEU A 180 -2.35 12.59 5.18
N GLU A 181 -3.64 12.82 4.99
CA GLU A 181 -4.25 14.15 5.12
C GLU A 181 -4.09 14.69 6.54
N ARG A 182 -4.31 13.85 7.55
CA ARG A 182 -4.10 14.21 8.95
C ARG A 182 -2.65 14.64 9.23
N LEU A 183 -1.70 13.81 8.82
CA LEU A 183 -0.27 14.09 9.00
C LEU A 183 0.17 15.34 8.24
N ASN A 184 -0.34 15.55 7.04
CA ASN A 184 -0.05 16.76 6.25
C ASN A 184 -0.65 18.02 6.88
N ALA A 185 -1.86 17.93 7.42
CA ALA A 185 -2.48 19.04 8.17
C ALA A 185 -1.67 19.41 9.44
N GLU A 186 -1.20 18.41 10.20
CA GLU A 186 -0.33 18.60 11.35
C GLU A 186 0.99 19.27 10.96
N LYS A 187 1.64 18.79 9.88
CA LYS A 187 2.86 19.39 9.33
C LYS A 187 2.65 20.85 8.93
N ASN A 188 1.58 21.15 8.20
CA ASN A 188 1.28 22.51 7.73
C ASN A 188 0.99 23.46 8.90
N LYS A 189 0.26 23.00 9.91
CA LYS A 189 0.02 23.77 11.14
C LYS A 189 1.33 24.11 11.84
N LEU A 190 2.23 23.14 11.96
CA LEU A 190 3.53 23.35 12.57
C LEU A 190 4.38 24.36 11.79
N MET A 191 4.44 24.26 10.46
CA MET A 191 5.15 25.21 9.61
C MET A 191 4.61 26.64 9.78
N SER A 192 3.29 26.79 9.94
CA SER A 192 2.66 28.08 10.20
C SER A 192 3.09 28.67 11.55
N ILE A 193 3.15 27.85 12.60
CA ILE A 193 3.61 28.27 13.93
C ILE A 193 5.08 28.73 13.87
N ILE A 194 5.94 27.94 13.24
CA ILE A 194 7.37 28.26 13.08
C ILE A 194 7.55 29.58 12.33
N ALA A 195 6.84 29.76 11.21
CA ALA A 195 6.94 30.98 10.41
C ALA A 195 6.49 32.24 11.20
N HIS A 196 5.41 32.12 11.99
CA HIS A 196 4.93 33.17 12.85
C HIS A 196 5.96 33.52 13.93
N ASP A 197 6.47 32.51 14.63
CA ASP A 197 7.38 32.71 15.77
C ASP A 197 8.80 33.17 15.36
N LEU A 198 9.22 32.89 14.12
CA LEU A 198 10.45 33.45 13.55
C LEU A 198 10.28 34.91 13.09
N ARG A 199 9.10 35.27 12.57
CA ARG A 199 8.87 36.63 12.07
C ARG A 199 9.02 37.69 13.16
N SER A 200 8.52 37.41 14.37
CA SER A 200 8.55 38.38 15.50
C SER A 200 9.98 38.76 15.92
N PRO A 201 10.89 37.80 16.27
CA PRO A 201 12.25 38.15 16.66
C PRO A 201 13.06 38.77 15.52
N LEU A 202 12.88 38.34 14.29
CA LEU A 202 13.55 38.93 13.11
C LEU A 202 13.12 40.39 12.91
N GLY A 203 11.82 40.69 13.05
CA GLY A 203 11.32 42.07 13.02
C GLY A 203 11.91 42.94 14.15
N ASN A 204 12.03 42.39 15.36
CA ASN A 204 12.64 43.11 16.45
C ASN A 204 14.15 43.37 16.24
N ILE A 205 14.89 42.39 15.67
CA ILE A 205 16.29 42.56 15.28
C ILE A 205 16.40 43.69 14.27
N GLN A 206 15.55 43.71 13.26
CA GLN A 206 15.52 44.78 12.26
C GLN A 206 15.25 46.15 12.90
N ASN A 207 14.23 46.25 13.75
CA ASN A 207 13.92 47.50 14.47
C ASN A 207 15.08 48.01 15.33
N TYR A 208 15.79 47.11 16.05
CA TYR A 208 16.96 47.52 16.84
C TYR A 208 18.12 48.00 15.96
N LEU A 209 18.34 47.39 14.79
CA LEU A 209 19.35 47.83 13.84
C LEU A 209 18.98 49.19 13.25
N GLU A 210 17.72 49.45 12.92
CA GLU A 210 17.23 50.73 12.44
C GLU A 210 17.41 51.82 13.53
N LEU A 211 17.11 51.53 14.81
CA LEU A 211 17.35 52.43 15.91
C LEU A 211 18.84 52.80 16.08
N LEU A 212 19.75 51.83 15.90
CA LEU A 212 21.20 52.05 15.97
C LEU A 212 21.75 52.89 14.80
N ASP A 213 21.09 52.86 13.65
CA ASP A 213 21.50 53.55 12.43
C ASP A 213 20.91 54.97 12.34
N GLU A 214 19.61 55.13 12.66
CA GLU A 214 18.88 56.38 12.43
C GLU A 214 18.99 57.41 13.58
N TYR A 215 19.27 56.96 14.83
CA TYR A 215 19.24 57.83 16.00
C TYR A 215 20.63 58.05 16.60
N SER A 216 20.92 59.30 16.97
CA SER A 216 22.13 59.64 17.81
C SER A 216 21.87 59.25 19.25
N LEU A 217 22.13 58.00 19.58
CA LEU A 217 22.00 57.43 20.91
C LEU A 217 23.21 57.79 21.77
N ASP A 218 23.00 57.97 23.06
CA ASP A 218 24.13 58.09 24.01
C ASP A 218 24.84 56.73 24.18
N ALA A 219 26.01 56.72 24.82
CA ALA A 219 26.86 55.56 24.97
C ALA A 219 26.21 54.46 25.83
N GLU A 220 25.36 54.78 26.78
CA GLU A 220 24.65 53.84 27.66
C GLU A 220 23.45 53.26 26.93
N GLU A 221 22.66 54.06 26.24
CA GLU A 221 21.52 53.63 25.43
C GLU A 221 21.96 52.66 24.33
N ARG A 222 23.03 53.01 23.61
CA ARG A 222 23.63 52.17 22.56
C ARG A 222 24.05 50.79 23.11
N LYS A 223 24.71 50.77 24.28
CA LYS A 223 25.19 49.55 24.91
C LYS A 223 24.04 48.63 25.35
N ILE A 224 22.93 49.20 25.80
CA ILE A 224 21.71 48.44 26.14
C ILE A 224 21.14 47.79 24.91
N ILE A 225 20.96 48.54 23.82
CA ILE A 225 20.40 48.03 22.56
C ILE A 225 21.31 46.96 21.96
N GLU A 226 22.63 47.14 21.93
CA GLU A 226 23.60 46.17 21.46
C GLU A 226 23.52 44.85 22.25
N LYS A 227 23.35 44.92 23.57
CA LYS A 227 23.18 43.76 24.44
C LYS A 227 21.87 43.04 24.18
N ASP A 228 20.77 43.74 23.99
CA ASP A 228 19.45 43.18 23.70
C ASP A 228 19.42 42.55 22.30
N LEU A 229 20.05 43.19 21.32
CA LEU A 229 20.22 42.67 19.97
C LEU A 229 21.02 41.36 19.97
N LEU A 230 22.12 41.30 20.73
CA LEU A 230 22.94 40.09 20.87
C LEU A 230 22.12 38.96 21.47
N LYS A 231 21.39 39.23 22.56
CA LYS A 231 20.52 38.25 23.23
C LYS A 231 19.44 37.75 22.27
N LEU A 232 18.74 38.63 21.57
CA LEU A 232 17.68 38.30 20.63
C LEU A 232 18.18 37.45 19.44
N THR A 233 19.39 37.76 18.93
CA THR A 233 20.05 36.98 17.87
C THR A 233 20.41 35.58 18.35
N GLN A 234 20.93 35.43 19.58
CA GLN A 234 21.25 34.12 20.18
C GLN A 234 19.99 33.29 20.37
N ASP A 235 18.91 33.87 20.89
CA ASP A 235 17.62 33.21 21.10
C ASP A 235 17.01 32.74 19.76
N THR A 236 17.08 33.58 18.73
CA THR A 236 16.59 33.24 17.36
C THR A 236 17.40 32.11 16.73
N THR A 237 18.73 32.12 16.88
CA THR A 237 19.62 31.06 16.38
C THR A 237 19.37 29.76 17.11
N SER A 238 19.16 29.78 18.41
CA SER A 238 18.77 28.60 19.20
C SER A 238 17.42 28.02 18.73
N MET A 239 16.45 28.89 18.46
CA MET A 239 15.17 28.51 17.91
C MET A 239 15.31 27.82 16.54
N LEU A 240 16.06 28.43 15.62
CA LEU A 240 16.30 27.89 14.30
C LEU A 240 16.97 26.50 14.37
N SER A 241 17.94 26.34 15.26
CA SER A 241 18.61 25.06 15.46
C SER A 241 17.65 23.96 15.94
N LYS A 242 16.69 24.29 16.83
CA LYS A 242 15.65 23.37 17.29
C LYS A 242 14.71 22.95 16.14
N VAL A 243 14.30 23.92 15.31
CA VAL A 243 13.46 23.66 14.13
C VAL A 243 14.17 22.79 13.10
N LEU A 244 15.45 23.05 12.83
CA LEU A 244 16.26 22.25 11.91
C LEU A 244 16.45 20.82 12.42
N SER A 245 16.74 20.64 13.72
CA SER A 245 16.84 19.31 14.33
C SER A 245 15.53 18.52 14.20
N TRP A 246 14.41 19.20 14.44
CA TRP A 246 13.10 18.59 14.25
C TRP A 246 12.81 18.26 12.77
N SER A 247 13.07 19.18 11.84
CA SER A 247 12.88 18.96 10.40
C SER A 247 13.71 17.77 9.90
N LYS A 248 14.96 17.68 10.33
CA LYS A 248 15.83 16.53 10.02
C LYS A 248 15.25 15.23 10.57
N ALA A 249 14.72 15.26 11.80
CA ALA A 249 14.04 14.11 12.39
C ALA A 249 12.79 13.66 11.61
N GLN A 250 12.11 14.56 10.92
CA GLN A 250 10.92 14.23 10.12
C GLN A 250 11.22 13.79 8.67
N MET A 251 12.32 14.27 8.07
CA MET A 251 12.60 14.06 6.64
C MET A 251 13.31 12.73 6.32
N ASP A 252 14.20 12.29 7.19
CA ASP A 252 15.10 11.15 6.87
C ASP A 252 14.63 9.81 7.45
N GLY A 253 13.42 9.75 8.06
CA GLY A 253 13.05 8.58 8.88
C GLY A 253 14.19 8.34 9.88
N VAL A 254 14.13 9.02 11.03
CA VAL A 254 15.23 9.11 12.00
C VAL A 254 15.92 7.76 12.18
N THR A 255 17.11 7.61 11.65
CA THR A 255 17.99 6.54 12.08
C THR A 255 18.50 6.88 13.45
N VAL A 256 17.68 6.57 14.48
CA VAL A 256 18.10 6.70 15.88
C VAL A 256 19.33 5.85 16.10
N LYS A 257 20.43 6.46 16.49
CA LYS A 257 21.67 5.73 16.78
C LYS A 257 21.68 5.32 18.25
N LEU A 258 20.89 4.30 18.57
CA LEU A 258 20.86 3.74 19.92
C LEU A 258 22.21 3.06 20.22
N ASN A 259 22.91 3.61 21.19
CA ASN A 259 24.16 3.04 21.72
C ASN A 259 24.02 2.84 23.23
N SER A 260 24.86 1.97 23.78
CA SER A 260 25.03 1.88 25.23
C SER A 260 25.81 3.10 25.72
N VAL A 261 25.13 4.01 26.39
CA VAL A 261 25.64 5.31 26.82
C VAL A 261 25.67 5.37 28.34
N ASN A 262 26.79 5.81 28.90
CA ASN A 262 26.85 6.19 30.31
C ASN A 262 26.09 7.49 30.51
N LEU A 263 25.04 7.50 31.34
CA LEU A 263 24.16 8.63 31.50
C LEU A 263 24.87 9.84 32.07
N PHE A 264 25.70 9.64 33.11
CA PHE A 264 26.45 10.73 33.77
C PHE A 264 27.44 11.37 32.79
N GLU A 265 28.25 10.58 32.09
CA GLU A 265 29.23 11.08 31.13
C GLU A 265 28.58 11.86 29.99
N ALA A 266 27.45 11.38 29.47
CA ALA A 266 26.73 12.05 28.40
C ALA A 266 26.11 13.39 28.80
N LEU A 267 25.75 13.55 30.07
CA LEU A 267 25.07 14.75 30.58
C LEU A 267 25.98 15.69 31.34
N ALA A 268 27.18 15.28 31.78
CA ALA A 268 28.05 16.06 32.65
C ALA A 268 28.25 17.52 32.20
N ASN A 269 28.64 17.72 30.94
CA ASN A 269 28.84 19.05 30.37
C ASN A 269 27.55 19.87 30.33
N THR A 270 26.43 19.24 30.01
CA THR A 270 25.11 19.90 29.96
C THR A 270 24.67 20.32 31.36
N LEU A 271 24.82 19.45 32.37
CA LEU A 271 24.45 19.72 33.75
C LEU A 271 25.27 20.87 34.34
N GLU A 272 26.59 20.90 34.13
CA GLU A 272 27.45 21.99 34.62
C GLU A 272 27.12 23.34 33.95
N LEU A 273 26.85 23.34 32.63
CA LEU A 273 26.45 24.55 31.91
C LEU A 273 25.10 25.09 32.44
N GLU A 274 24.11 24.23 32.57
CA GLU A 274 22.77 24.62 33.04
C GLU A 274 22.80 25.04 34.51
N LYS A 275 23.65 24.45 35.34
CA LYS A 275 23.90 24.88 36.71
C LYS A 275 24.46 26.31 36.80
N ALA A 276 25.41 26.64 35.91
CA ALA A 276 25.94 28.01 35.83
C ALA A 276 24.86 29.01 35.36
N ILE A 277 23.96 28.61 34.44
CA ILE A 277 22.85 29.45 33.98
C ILE A 277 21.83 29.66 35.13
N ALA A 278 21.42 28.60 35.83
CA ALA A 278 20.52 28.66 36.98
C ALA A 278 21.08 29.57 38.08
N GLY A 279 22.39 29.47 38.38
CA GLY A 279 23.08 30.30 39.35
C GLY A 279 23.03 31.80 39.00
N LYS A 280 23.10 32.20 37.71
CA LYS A 280 22.94 33.59 37.29
C LYS A 280 21.55 34.16 37.58
N LYS A 281 20.52 33.31 37.59
CA LYS A 281 19.14 33.68 37.97
C LYS A 281 18.88 33.56 39.48
N GLY A 282 19.87 33.15 40.25
CA GLY A 282 19.73 32.95 41.71
C GLY A 282 18.96 31.68 42.08
N ILE A 283 18.97 30.66 41.22
CA ILE A 283 18.30 29.39 41.43
C ILE A 283 19.34 28.33 41.84
N ALA A 284 19.04 27.57 42.90
CA ALA A 284 19.88 26.45 43.33
C ALA A 284 19.59 25.19 42.48
N LEU A 285 20.55 24.79 41.63
CA LEU A 285 20.44 23.58 40.84
C LEU A 285 21.33 22.47 41.44
N SER A 286 20.71 21.37 41.83
CA SER A 286 21.38 20.16 42.32
C SER A 286 21.11 18.98 41.40
N TYR A 287 22.09 18.07 41.27
CA TYR A 287 21.88 16.83 40.50
C TYR A 287 22.52 15.63 41.21
N GLY A 288 21.79 14.50 41.16
CA GLY A 288 22.21 13.21 41.69
C GLY A 288 22.00 12.12 40.61
N VAL A 289 23.02 11.95 39.76
CA VAL A 289 23.02 10.93 38.73
C VAL A 289 24.11 9.90 39.03
N GLU A 290 23.71 8.64 39.22
CA GLU A 290 24.68 7.58 39.50
C GLU A 290 25.59 7.35 38.29
N GLN A 291 26.90 7.26 38.53
CA GLN A 291 27.91 7.06 37.47
C GLN A 291 27.86 5.69 36.79
N THR A 292 27.15 4.75 37.41
CA THR A 292 27.04 3.36 36.90
C THR A 292 25.92 3.13 35.92
N ILE A 293 24.97 4.06 35.81
CA ILE A 293 23.78 3.90 34.96
C ILE A 293 24.17 3.97 33.48
N LYS A 294 23.90 2.88 32.75
CA LYS A 294 24.02 2.81 31.30
C LYS A 294 22.66 2.61 30.65
N ILE A 295 22.35 3.41 29.66
CA ILE A 295 21.07 3.39 28.93
C ILE A 295 21.28 3.14 27.45
N MET A 296 20.26 2.63 26.77
CA MET A 296 20.22 2.56 25.31
C MET A 296 19.64 3.89 24.79
N ALA A 297 20.52 4.77 24.31
CA ALA A 297 20.12 6.11 23.89
C ALA A 297 20.92 6.64 22.69
N ASP A 298 20.33 7.59 21.99
CA ASP A 298 21.04 8.52 21.11
C ASP A 298 21.48 9.73 21.93
N VAL A 299 22.79 9.96 22.00
CA VAL A 299 23.39 11.00 22.87
C VAL A 299 22.87 12.39 22.54
N ASP A 300 22.75 12.73 21.27
CA ASP A 300 22.31 14.06 20.83
C ASP A 300 20.85 14.32 21.22
N MET A 301 19.99 13.32 21.03
CA MET A 301 18.57 13.38 21.44
C MET A 301 18.42 13.45 22.95
N LEU A 302 19.18 12.63 23.69
CA LEU A 302 19.18 12.64 25.16
C LEU A 302 19.57 14.01 25.70
N GLN A 303 20.67 14.59 25.23
CA GLN A 303 21.11 15.92 25.64
C GLN A 303 20.10 17.00 25.34
N LEU A 304 19.40 16.91 24.17
CA LEU A 304 18.37 17.86 23.80
C LEU A 304 17.15 17.75 24.71
N ILE A 305 16.70 16.54 25.05
CA ILE A 305 15.60 16.31 25.99
C ILE A 305 15.93 16.92 27.33
N VAL A 306 17.09 16.59 27.93
CA VAL A 306 17.48 17.03 29.25
C VAL A 306 17.65 18.54 29.29
N ARG A 307 18.32 19.13 28.29
CA ARG A 307 18.48 20.59 28.19
C ARG A 307 17.12 21.30 28.09
N ASN A 308 16.17 20.79 27.30
CA ASN A 308 14.86 21.43 27.22
C ASN A 308 14.08 21.35 28.54
N LEU A 309 14.16 20.25 29.29
CA LEU A 309 13.51 20.11 30.57
C LEU A 309 14.13 21.05 31.61
N ILE A 310 15.47 21.13 31.70
CA ILE A 310 16.17 22.03 32.64
C ILE A 310 15.90 23.49 32.29
N ASN A 311 15.95 23.86 31.00
CA ASN A 311 15.66 25.22 30.58
C ASN A 311 14.22 25.65 30.91
N ASN A 312 13.23 24.71 30.81
CA ASN A 312 11.88 24.99 31.28
C ASN A 312 11.84 25.18 32.81
N ALA A 313 12.52 24.35 33.57
CA ALA A 313 12.61 24.50 35.02
C ALA A 313 13.21 25.84 35.41
N ILE A 314 14.34 26.27 34.80
CA ILE A 314 14.96 27.56 35.03
C ILE A 314 14.02 28.71 34.65
N LYS A 315 13.33 28.59 33.53
CA LYS A 315 12.41 29.62 33.03
C LYS A 315 11.24 29.88 33.98
N PHE A 316 10.66 28.82 34.56
CA PHE A 316 9.45 28.91 35.37
C PHE A 316 9.70 28.94 36.88
N THR A 317 10.96 28.84 37.32
CA THR A 317 11.33 28.98 38.72
C THR A 317 11.78 30.44 39.02
N PRO A 318 11.23 31.09 40.05
CA PRO A 318 11.69 32.42 40.46
C PRO A 318 13.05 32.35 41.13
N ALA A 319 13.72 33.50 41.25
CA ALA A 319 14.95 33.63 42.01
C ALA A 319 14.74 33.15 43.47
N GLY A 320 15.73 32.43 44.01
CA GLY A 320 15.64 31.77 45.32
C GLY A 320 14.98 30.40 45.32
N GLY A 321 14.46 29.93 44.15
CA GLY A 321 13.91 28.57 44.02
C GLY A 321 14.96 27.50 43.79
N GLU A 322 14.50 26.25 43.72
CA GLU A 322 15.36 25.08 43.62
C GLU A 322 14.98 24.22 42.40
N ILE A 323 16.01 23.60 41.80
CA ILE A 323 15.84 22.59 40.74
C ILE A 323 16.64 21.36 41.15
N GLU A 324 15.97 20.20 41.14
CA GLU A 324 16.56 18.90 41.43
C GLU A 324 16.51 18.01 40.20
N ILE A 325 17.66 17.41 39.83
CA ILE A 325 17.77 16.43 38.76
C ILE A 325 18.25 15.14 39.36
N SER A 326 17.51 14.07 39.17
CA SER A 326 17.91 12.73 39.67
C SER A 326 17.69 11.68 38.61
N ALA A 327 18.47 10.60 38.69
CA ALA A 327 18.30 9.45 37.85
C ALA A 327 18.44 8.17 38.69
N SER A 328 17.53 7.24 38.51
CA SER A 328 17.50 5.95 39.20
C SER A 328 17.15 4.80 38.25
N SER A 329 17.66 3.63 38.55
CA SER A 329 17.30 2.40 37.82
C SER A 329 16.05 1.79 38.43
N ILE A 330 14.99 1.65 37.65
CA ILE A 330 13.72 1.03 38.05
C ILE A 330 13.41 -0.09 37.08
N HIS A 331 13.47 -1.36 37.55
CA HIS A 331 13.32 -2.55 36.72
C HIS A 331 14.32 -2.54 35.53
N ASN A 332 13.82 -2.50 34.30
CA ASN A 332 14.63 -2.51 33.06
C ASN A 332 14.83 -1.10 32.47
N ASN A 333 14.39 -0.06 33.15
CA ASN A 333 14.44 1.31 32.67
C ASN A 333 15.24 2.21 33.65
N CYS A 334 15.83 3.26 33.08
CA CYS A 334 16.32 4.39 33.82
C CYS A 334 15.22 5.45 33.88
N LEU A 335 14.87 5.88 35.09
CA LEU A 335 13.97 7.00 35.32
C LEU A 335 14.80 8.26 35.64
N LEU A 336 14.77 9.20 34.70
CA LEU A 336 15.35 10.55 34.87
C LEU A 336 14.24 11.50 35.30
N MET A 337 14.45 12.28 36.36
CA MET A 337 13.53 13.28 36.88
C MET A 337 14.20 14.69 36.84
N VAL A 338 13.44 15.67 36.41
CA VAL A 338 13.75 17.08 36.51
C VAL A 338 12.61 17.76 37.28
N LYS A 339 12.87 18.19 38.53
CA LYS A 339 11.86 18.76 39.40
C LYS A 339 12.24 20.21 39.73
N ASP A 340 11.26 21.08 39.70
CA ASP A 340 11.39 22.51 40.06
C ASP A 340 10.40 22.92 41.13
N THR A 341 10.71 24.00 41.82
CA THR A 341 9.84 24.68 42.80
C THR A 341 9.19 25.95 42.23
N GLY A 342 8.94 25.93 40.92
CA GLY A 342 8.40 27.06 40.18
C GLY A 342 6.90 27.28 40.33
N THR A 343 6.33 28.00 39.37
CA THR A 343 4.91 28.40 39.40
C THR A 343 3.93 27.24 39.19
N GLY A 344 4.44 26.05 38.78
CA GLY A 344 3.60 24.92 38.39
C GLY A 344 2.78 25.20 37.14
N ILE A 345 2.00 24.23 36.73
CA ILE A 345 1.21 24.26 35.50
C ILE A 345 -0.30 24.17 35.83
N PRO A 346 -1.14 25.09 35.34
CA PRO A 346 -2.59 25.03 35.54
C PRO A 346 -3.18 23.70 35.01
N TYR A 347 -4.13 23.12 35.73
CA TYR A 347 -4.70 21.79 35.40
C TYR A 347 -5.28 21.70 33.98
N GLU A 348 -5.84 22.80 33.47
CA GLU A 348 -6.39 22.90 32.13
C GLU A 348 -5.34 22.73 31.01
N GLN A 349 -4.09 23.18 31.29
CA GLN A 349 -2.98 23.15 30.35
C GLN A 349 -2.21 21.83 30.38
N GLN A 350 -2.31 21.05 31.46
CA GLN A 350 -1.53 19.81 31.66
C GLN A 350 -1.87 18.76 30.61
N ARG A 351 -3.14 18.66 30.20
CA ARG A 351 -3.62 17.66 29.26
C ARG A 351 -2.99 17.78 27.88
N ASP A 352 -2.78 19.00 27.40
CA ASP A 352 -2.33 19.28 26.05
C ASP A 352 -0.84 19.70 25.98
N LEU A 353 -0.11 19.58 27.09
CA LEU A 353 1.24 20.10 27.25
C LEU A 353 2.27 19.57 26.24
N PHE A 354 2.14 18.29 25.87
CA PHE A 354 2.99 17.63 24.87
C PHE A 354 2.40 17.65 23.45
N SER A 355 1.33 18.43 23.22
CA SER A 355 0.67 18.52 21.92
C SER A 355 0.98 19.85 21.21
N LEU A 356 0.64 19.93 19.90
CA LEU A 356 0.69 21.19 19.13
C LEU A 356 -0.35 22.24 19.57
N LYS A 357 -1.20 21.90 20.56
CA LYS A 357 -2.20 22.82 21.12
C LYS A 357 -1.67 23.57 22.34
N ALA A 358 -0.51 23.17 22.86
CA ALA A 358 0.13 23.86 23.98
C ALA A 358 0.41 25.30 23.62
N THR A 359 -0.16 26.23 24.38
CA THR A 359 0.13 27.66 24.24
C THR A 359 1.42 28.02 24.99
N SER A 360 2.30 28.75 24.33
CA SER A 360 3.51 29.24 24.95
C SER A 360 3.15 30.26 26.06
N THR A 361 3.71 30.07 27.25
CA THR A 361 3.57 30.98 28.38
C THR A 361 4.89 31.73 28.66
N PHE A 362 4.76 32.90 29.20
CA PHE A 362 5.93 33.69 29.62
C PHE A 362 6.55 33.11 30.90
N GLY A 363 7.86 33.10 30.98
CA GLY A 363 8.59 32.72 32.16
C GLY A 363 8.56 33.81 33.25
N THR A 364 9.21 33.54 34.39
CA THR A 364 9.26 34.46 35.56
C THR A 364 9.97 35.76 35.29
N GLU A 365 10.84 35.85 34.29
CA GLU A 365 11.52 37.06 33.82
C GLU A 365 11.07 37.47 32.40
N ASN A 366 9.81 37.25 32.05
CA ASN A 366 9.26 37.57 30.74
C ASN A 366 9.88 36.79 29.55
N GLU A 367 10.55 35.68 29.80
CA GLU A 367 11.11 34.83 28.73
C GLU A 367 9.98 34.17 27.94
N LYS A 368 9.89 34.44 26.66
CA LYS A 368 8.91 33.80 25.77
C LYS A 368 9.42 32.44 25.29
N GLY A 369 8.64 31.38 25.39
CA GLY A 369 8.95 30.10 24.82
C GLY A 369 8.30 29.89 23.44
N ILE A 370 8.77 28.93 22.68
CA ILE A 370 8.28 28.62 21.33
C ILE A 370 7.12 27.61 21.38
N GLY A 371 6.91 26.93 22.50
CA GLY A 371 5.88 25.90 22.65
C GLY A 371 6.24 24.53 22.01
N LEU A 372 7.39 24.40 21.34
CA LEU A 372 7.81 23.19 20.67
C LEU A 372 8.70 22.25 21.50
N GLY A 373 9.33 22.75 22.56
CA GLY A 373 10.35 22.02 23.32
C GLY A 373 9.84 20.72 23.94
N LEU A 374 8.68 20.74 24.59
CA LEU A 374 8.11 19.56 25.23
C LEU A 374 7.56 18.54 24.24
N LYS A 375 7.04 18.99 23.10
CA LYS A 375 6.64 18.09 22.01
C LYS A 375 7.86 17.35 21.46
N LEU A 376 8.97 18.06 21.22
CA LEU A 376 10.23 17.43 20.78
C LEU A 376 10.77 16.45 21.83
N CYS A 377 10.69 16.79 23.11
CA CYS A 377 11.07 15.86 24.19
C CYS A 377 10.26 14.57 24.09
N LYS A 378 8.96 14.67 23.86
CA LYS A 378 8.08 13.49 23.72
C LYS A 378 8.47 12.66 22.49
N GLU A 379 8.56 13.27 21.31
CA GLU A 379 8.93 12.59 20.07
C GLU A 379 10.30 11.90 20.19
N PHE A 380 11.32 12.59 20.72
CA PHE A 380 12.65 12.00 20.88
C PHE A 380 12.74 10.95 21.97
N THR A 381 11.90 11.01 22.98
CA THR A 381 11.81 9.96 24.00
C THR A 381 11.15 8.71 23.41
N GLU A 382 10.03 8.86 22.70
CA GLU A 382 9.31 7.76 22.03
C GLU A 382 10.18 7.07 20.96
N LEU A 383 10.96 7.83 20.19
CA LEU A 383 11.91 7.29 19.22
C LEU A 383 13.00 6.41 19.84
N GLN A 384 13.30 6.62 21.11
CA GLN A 384 14.26 5.84 21.89
C GLN A 384 13.59 4.74 22.73
N ALA A 385 12.34 4.37 22.38
CA ALA A 385 11.51 3.39 23.10
C ALA A 385 11.30 3.75 24.60
N GLY A 386 11.29 5.05 24.89
CA GLY A 386 11.04 5.60 26.22
C GLY A 386 9.67 6.22 26.38
N GLU A 387 9.41 6.73 27.57
CA GLU A 387 8.16 7.43 27.92
C GLU A 387 8.49 8.73 28.69
N ILE A 388 7.72 9.81 28.44
CA ILE A 388 7.81 11.09 29.15
C ILE A 388 6.46 11.48 29.71
N TRP A 389 6.44 11.91 30.98
CA TRP A 389 5.26 12.45 31.65
C TRP A 389 5.63 13.52 32.65
N MET A 390 4.66 14.08 33.32
CA MET A 390 4.87 15.10 34.32
C MET A 390 3.87 15.00 35.48
N GLU A 391 4.26 15.54 36.61
CA GLU A 391 3.41 15.84 37.76
C GLU A 391 3.58 17.30 38.14
N SER A 392 2.49 18.06 38.26
CA SER A 392 2.56 19.48 38.55
C SER A 392 1.40 19.92 39.41
N ILE A 393 1.70 20.77 40.37
CA ILE A 393 0.72 21.42 41.23
C ILE A 393 0.88 22.92 41.07
N PRO A 394 -0.16 23.67 40.64
CA PRO A 394 -0.11 25.11 40.52
C PRO A 394 0.40 25.77 41.83
N GLY A 395 1.40 26.62 41.72
CA GLY A 395 2.02 27.31 42.85
C GLY A 395 3.03 26.49 43.68
N LYS A 396 3.28 25.20 43.30
CA LYS A 396 4.25 24.37 44.06
C LYS A 396 5.39 23.82 43.19
N GLY A 397 5.30 23.95 41.86
CA GLY A 397 6.32 23.50 40.94
C GLY A 397 5.88 22.30 40.08
N THR A 398 6.84 21.80 39.31
CA THR A 398 6.63 20.73 38.32
C THR A 398 7.75 19.70 38.42
N ALA A 399 7.42 18.43 38.26
CA ALA A 399 8.38 17.33 38.04
C ALA A 399 8.12 16.70 36.67
N PHE A 400 9.12 16.71 35.80
CA PHE A 400 9.11 15.98 34.52
C PHE A 400 9.89 14.68 34.70
N TYR A 401 9.36 13.62 34.16
CA TYR A 401 9.91 12.27 34.18
C TYR A 401 10.17 11.77 32.77
N VAL A 402 11.35 11.17 32.57
CA VAL A 402 11.74 10.51 31.33
C VAL A 402 12.21 9.10 31.65
N SER A 403 11.55 8.11 31.12
CA SER A 403 11.93 6.70 31.23
C SER A 403 12.62 6.24 29.95
N LEU A 404 13.83 5.69 30.04
CA LEU A 404 14.59 5.15 28.92
C LEU A 404 15.08 3.74 29.24
N PRO A 405 15.18 2.83 28.24
CA PRO A 405 15.67 1.47 28.46
C PRO A 405 17.11 1.44 28.99
N LEU A 406 17.37 0.61 30.00
CA LEU A 406 18.75 0.32 30.43
C LEU A 406 19.50 -0.47 29.35
N ALA A 407 20.78 -0.21 29.24
CA ALA A 407 21.64 -1.07 28.44
C ALA A 407 21.80 -2.41 29.16
N LEU A 408 21.39 -3.49 28.52
CA LEU A 408 21.61 -4.84 29.05
C LEU A 408 23.13 -5.06 29.23
N PRO A 409 23.56 -5.69 30.32
CA PRO A 409 24.96 -6.08 30.44
C PRO A 409 25.30 -7.00 29.28
N VAL A 410 26.36 -6.65 28.56
CA VAL A 410 26.93 -7.55 27.55
C VAL A 410 27.39 -8.79 28.27
N THR A 411 26.66 -9.91 28.12
CA THR A 411 27.01 -11.24 28.64
C THR A 411 28.23 -11.79 27.92
#